data_52bbbcd994c39cda655f7b6532049cc2
#
_entry.id   52bbbcd994c39cda655f7b6532049cc2
#
_cell.length_a   1.000
_cell.length_b   1.000
_cell.length_c   1.000
_cell.angle_alpha   90.00
_cell.angle_beta   90.00
_cell.angle_gamma   90.00
#
_symmetry.space_group_name_H-M   'P 1'
#
loop_
_entity.id
_entity.type
_entity.pdbx_description
1 polymer ?
#
loop_
_entity_poly.entity_id
_entity_poly.type
_entity_poly.pdbx_seq_one_letter_code
_entity_poly.pdbx_strand_id
1 'polypeptide(L)'
;MNIDKFANYKVIFWDFDGTIKESNSIKTDAFEQLFQDFGGVLAKKIRQHHIDNEGVSRYIKIPKYMKWAGIATTEKKISYYCDMFSDLVVNKVVGCPWVEGVEEFLLSNPYNQKFILITATPQDEINRILSGMNCSNIFNTICGYPMNKHKVVSDYIHYKNTSCENILV
;
A
#
# COMPACT_ATOMS: atom_id res chain seq x y z
N MET A 1 -15.99 -4.14 -13.93
CA MET A 1 -16.02 -2.74 -13.41
C MET A 1 -16.73 -1.83 -14.42
N ASN A 2 -17.62 -0.91 -13.99
CA ASN A 2 -18.19 0.09 -14.93
C ASN A 2 -17.19 1.25 -15.06
N ILE A 3 -16.42 1.26 -16.16
CA ILE A 3 -15.32 2.20 -16.41
C ILE A 3 -15.80 3.60 -16.82
N ASP A 4 -17.03 3.76 -17.31
CA ASP A 4 -17.55 5.05 -17.76
C ASP A 4 -17.63 6.10 -16.64
N LYS A 5 -17.71 5.62 -15.38
CA LYS A 5 -17.69 6.50 -14.20
C LYS A 5 -16.38 7.28 -14.06
N PHE A 6 -15.30 6.81 -14.67
CA PHE A 6 -13.98 7.44 -14.59
C PHE A 6 -13.70 8.42 -15.74
N ALA A 7 -14.53 8.44 -16.78
CA ALA A 7 -14.31 9.22 -18.01
C ALA A 7 -14.10 10.74 -17.77
N ASN A 8 -14.72 11.30 -16.73
CA ASN A 8 -14.67 12.74 -16.44
C ASN A 8 -13.41 13.15 -15.66
N TYR A 9 -12.66 12.21 -15.10
CA TYR A 9 -11.48 12.55 -14.32
C TYR A 9 -10.23 12.60 -15.22
N LYS A 10 -9.38 13.60 -14.99
CA LYS A 10 -8.09 13.75 -15.69
C LYS A 10 -6.94 13.13 -14.91
N VAL A 11 -7.11 13.01 -13.59
CA VAL A 11 -6.11 12.49 -12.66
C VAL A 11 -6.79 11.52 -11.72
N ILE A 12 -6.20 10.34 -11.55
CA ILE A 12 -6.65 9.35 -10.57
C ILE A 12 -5.49 9.04 -9.62
N PHE A 13 -5.74 9.22 -8.34
CA PHE A 13 -4.87 8.75 -7.27
C PHE A 13 -5.29 7.33 -6.88
N TRP A 14 -4.36 6.41 -6.98
CA TRP A 14 -4.57 5.01 -6.70
C TRP A 14 -3.96 4.63 -5.35
N ASP A 15 -4.70 3.95 -4.49
CA ASP A 15 -4.08 3.14 -3.43
C ASP A 15 -3.63 1.81 -4.03
N PHE A 16 -2.81 1.04 -3.31
CA PHE A 16 -2.28 -0.22 -3.81
C PHE A 16 -3.03 -1.43 -3.23
N ASP A 17 -3.00 -1.55 -1.89
CA ASP A 17 -3.50 -2.73 -1.19
C ASP A 17 -5.03 -2.76 -1.17
N GLY A 18 -5.64 -3.85 -1.65
CA GLY A 18 -7.08 -3.97 -1.77
C GLY A 18 -7.73 -3.08 -2.84
N THR A 19 -6.93 -2.27 -3.56
CA THR A 19 -7.40 -1.40 -4.65
C THR A 19 -6.85 -1.84 -5.99
N ILE A 20 -5.55 -2.11 -6.08
CA ILE A 20 -4.88 -2.61 -7.30
C ILE A 20 -4.68 -4.12 -7.19
N LYS A 21 -4.21 -4.59 -6.06
CA LYS A 21 -3.93 -6.01 -5.79
C LYS A 21 -4.72 -6.48 -4.56
N GLU A 22 -5.18 -7.72 -4.61
CA GLU A 22 -5.85 -8.41 -3.50
C GLU A 22 -4.84 -8.81 -2.40
N SER A 23 -4.12 -7.83 -1.86
CA SER A 23 -2.97 -8.05 -0.97
C SER A 23 -3.26 -7.91 0.52
N ASN A 24 -4.47 -7.49 0.91
CA ASN A 24 -4.81 -7.25 2.31
C ASN A 24 -4.63 -8.50 3.19
N SER A 25 -5.11 -9.66 2.75
CA SER A 25 -4.95 -10.92 3.49
C SER A 25 -3.48 -11.33 3.64
N ILE A 26 -2.67 -11.11 2.61
CA ILE A 26 -1.22 -11.42 2.62
C ILE A 26 -0.51 -10.61 3.71
N LYS A 27 -0.80 -9.31 3.81
CA LYS A 27 -0.21 -8.44 4.83
C LYS A 27 -0.71 -8.77 6.22
N THR A 28 -1.99 -9.11 6.34
CA THR A 28 -2.60 -9.55 7.59
C THR A 28 -1.92 -10.81 8.12
N ASP A 29 -1.75 -11.82 7.26
CA ASP A 29 -1.11 -13.09 7.62
C ASP A 29 0.39 -12.89 7.95
N ALA A 30 1.07 -11.99 7.24
CA ALA A 30 2.47 -11.67 7.52
C ALA A 30 2.67 -11.02 8.88
N PHE A 31 1.79 -10.11 9.32
CA PHE A 31 1.86 -9.55 10.68
C PHE A 31 1.58 -10.60 11.74
N GLU A 32 0.61 -11.46 11.55
CA GLU A 32 0.34 -12.58 12.47
C GLU A 32 1.55 -13.52 12.56
N GLN A 33 2.10 -13.94 11.41
CA GLN A 33 3.26 -14.82 11.32
C GLN A 33 4.50 -14.21 11.98
N LEU A 34 4.76 -12.91 11.80
CA LEU A 34 5.93 -12.21 12.33
C LEU A 34 6.00 -12.24 13.87
N PHE A 35 4.86 -12.38 14.53
CA PHE A 35 4.76 -12.37 15.99
C PHE A 35 4.18 -13.67 16.58
N GLN A 36 4.05 -14.74 15.79
CA GLN A 36 3.45 -16.00 16.25
C GLN A 36 4.21 -16.65 17.40
N ASP A 37 5.55 -16.52 17.44
CA ASP A 37 6.41 -17.10 18.49
C ASP A 37 6.22 -16.43 19.86
N PHE A 38 5.58 -15.29 19.92
CA PHE A 38 5.23 -14.59 21.16
C PHE A 38 3.88 -15.01 21.74
N GLY A 39 3.25 -16.03 21.16
CA GLY A 39 2.02 -16.66 21.62
C GLY A 39 0.79 -16.33 20.75
N GLY A 40 -0.05 -17.35 20.57
CA GLY A 40 -1.20 -17.26 19.67
C GLY A 40 -2.24 -16.20 20.03
N VAL A 41 -2.38 -15.88 21.31
CA VAL A 41 -3.29 -14.78 21.74
C VAL A 41 -2.80 -13.43 21.24
N LEU A 42 -1.49 -13.18 21.34
CA LEU A 42 -0.88 -11.95 20.84
C LEU A 42 -0.96 -11.88 19.31
N ALA A 43 -0.63 -12.97 18.63
CA ALA A 43 -0.68 -13.04 17.17
C ALA A 43 -2.09 -12.71 16.64
N LYS A 44 -3.14 -13.28 17.23
CA LYS A 44 -4.55 -12.95 16.89
C LYS A 44 -4.91 -11.50 17.18
N LYS A 45 -4.45 -10.93 18.31
CA LYS A 45 -4.64 -9.52 18.63
C LYS A 45 -3.98 -8.60 17.59
N ILE A 46 -2.78 -8.94 17.14
CA ILE A 46 -2.05 -8.21 16.09
C ILE A 46 -2.80 -8.29 14.77
N ARG A 47 -3.26 -9.48 14.38
CA ARG A 47 -4.09 -9.69 13.19
C ARG A 47 -5.32 -8.76 13.21
N GLN A 48 -6.10 -8.79 14.29
CA GLN A 48 -7.30 -7.96 14.40
C GLN A 48 -6.96 -6.47 14.35
N HIS A 49 -5.94 -6.03 15.10
CA HIS A 49 -5.51 -4.63 15.06
C HIS A 49 -5.06 -4.20 13.65
N HIS A 50 -4.43 -5.11 12.88
CA HIS A 50 -4.04 -4.78 11.50
C HIS A 50 -5.28 -4.57 10.63
N ILE A 51 -6.28 -5.45 10.71
CA ILE A 51 -7.54 -5.35 9.97
C ILE A 51 -8.25 -4.03 10.29
N ASP A 52 -8.34 -3.66 11.58
CA ASP A 52 -9.00 -2.43 12.02
C ASP A 52 -8.23 -1.14 11.63
N ASN A 53 -6.98 -1.28 11.16
CA ASN A 53 -6.09 -0.17 10.84
C ASN A 53 -5.38 -0.38 9.49
N GLU A 54 -6.07 -0.89 8.48
CA GLU A 54 -5.53 -0.99 7.13
C GLU A 54 -5.12 0.40 6.60
N GLY A 55 -4.11 0.45 5.74
CA GLY A 55 -3.57 1.72 5.24
C GLY A 55 -2.58 2.43 6.17
N VAL A 56 -2.47 2.04 7.45
CA VAL A 56 -1.43 2.57 8.34
C VAL A 56 -0.10 1.85 8.11
N SER A 57 0.99 2.62 7.97
CA SER A 57 2.33 2.11 7.70
C SER A 57 2.83 1.13 8.76
N ARG A 58 3.58 0.11 8.32
CA ARG A 58 4.29 -0.85 9.20
C ARG A 58 5.25 -0.18 10.18
N TYR A 59 5.86 0.93 9.81
CA TYR A 59 6.76 1.68 10.70
C TYR A 59 6.06 2.28 11.91
N ILE A 60 4.73 2.39 11.87
CA ILE A 60 3.88 2.78 13.01
C ILE A 60 3.41 1.52 13.76
N LYS A 61 3.01 0.48 13.02
CA LYS A 61 2.44 -0.75 13.58
C LYS A 61 3.48 -1.64 14.27
N ILE A 62 4.63 -1.89 13.64
CA ILE A 62 5.67 -2.78 14.17
C ILE A 62 6.17 -2.34 15.54
N PRO A 63 6.53 -1.07 15.81
CA PRO A 63 6.91 -0.64 17.16
C PRO A 63 5.81 -0.88 18.21
N LYS A 64 4.54 -0.72 17.83
CA LYS A 64 3.40 -1.01 18.72
C LYS A 64 3.30 -2.50 19.02
N TYR A 65 3.46 -3.36 18.03
CA TYR A 65 3.40 -4.80 18.19
C TYR A 65 4.59 -5.36 18.98
N MET A 66 5.79 -4.80 18.75
CA MET A 66 6.97 -5.10 19.57
C MET A 66 6.75 -4.77 21.04
N LYS A 67 6.13 -3.62 21.35
CA LYS A 67 5.76 -3.28 22.76
C LYS A 67 4.80 -4.30 23.35
N TRP A 68 3.80 -4.76 22.57
CA TRP A 68 2.88 -5.78 23.05
C TRP A 68 3.56 -7.14 23.28
N ALA A 69 4.61 -7.44 22.51
CA ALA A 69 5.42 -8.64 22.65
C ALA A 69 6.54 -8.52 23.71
N GLY A 70 6.64 -7.38 24.42
CA GLY A 70 7.72 -7.15 25.39
C GLY A 70 9.10 -6.92 24.76
N ILE A 71 9.15 -6.57 23.45
CA ILE A 71 10.41 -6.38 22.72
C ILE A 71 10.81 -4.90 22.81
N ALA A 72 12.10 -4.63 23.11
CA ALA A 72 12.65 -3.28 23.09
C ALA A 72 12.57 -2.66 21.67
N THR A 73 12.00 -1.46 21.57
CA THR A 73 11.77 -0.75 20.30
C THR A 73 12.95 0.14 19.90
N THR A 74 14.14 -0.46 19.73
CA THR A 74 15.31 0.25 19.19
C THR A 74 15.19 0.36 17.67
N GLU A 75 15.78 1.39 17.07
CA GLU A 75 15.78 1.59 15.61
C GLU A 75 16.27 0.35 14.85
N LYS A 76 17.38 -0.25 15.32
CA LYS A 76 17.93 -1.47 14.73
C LYS A 76 16.93 -2.63 14.73
N LYS A 77 16.20 -2.83 15.85
CA LYS A 77 15.19 -3.90 15.91
C LYS A 77 13.96 -3.59 15.07
N ILE A 78 13.52 -2.34 15.05
CA ILE A 78 12.40 -1.92 14.19
C ILE A 78 12.74 -2.18 12.72
N SER A 79 13.93 -1.77 12.25
CA SER A 79 14.40 -2.05 10.89
C SER A 79 14.38 -3.56 10.62
N TYR A 80 14.98 -4.36 11.50
CA TYR A 80 15.02 -5.82 11.36
C TYR A 80 13.62 -6.44 11.19
N TYR A 81 12.64 -6.05 12.02
CA TYR A 81 11.26 -6.55 11.91
C TYR A 81 10.56 -6.04 10.63
N CYS A 82 10.87 -4.82 10.19
CA CYS A 82 10.38 -4.30 8.92
C CYS A 82 10.93 -5.09 7.72
N ASP A 83 12.21 -5.46 7.76
CA ASP A 83 12.86 -6.24 6.71
C ASP A 83 12.29 -7.67 6.65
N MET A 84 12.13 -8.32 7.81
CA MET A 84 11.46 -9.62 7.91
C MET A 84 10.04 -9.58 7.34
N PHE A 85 9.29 -8.51 7.63
CA PHE A 85 7.96 -8.32 7.07
C PHE A 85 8.01 -8.20 5.54
N SER A 86 8.95 -7.42 5.00
CA SER A 86 9.13 -7.28 3.54
C SER A 86 9.42 -8.63 2.87
N ASP A 87 10.29 -9.45 3.48
CA ASP A 87 10.60 -10.79 2.96
C ASP A 87 9.38 -11.73 2.93
N LEU A 88 8.48 -11.58 3.90
CA LEU A 88 7.24 -12.33 3.94
C LEU A 88 6.23 -11.93 2.86
N VAL A 89 6.22 -10.66 2.42
CA VAL A 89 5.11 -10.12 1.61
C VAL A 89 5.46 -9.85 0.14
N VAL A 90 6.67 -9.39 -0.20
CA VAL A 90 6.94 -8.86 -1.55
C VAL A 90 6.59 -9.84 -2.66
N ASN A 91 7.14 -11.05 -2.64
CA ASN A 91 6.89 -12.03 -3.69
C ASN A 91 5.43 -12.50 -3.73
N LYS A 92 4.79 -12.61 -2.56
CA LYS A 92 3.36 -12.97 -2.47
C LYS A 92 2.48 -11.88 -3.06
N VAL A 93 2.80 -10.62 -2.80
CA VAL A 93 2.06 -9.45 -3.33
C VAL A 93 2.25 -9.32 -4.85
N VAL A 94 3.44 -9.55 -5.37
CA VAL A 94 3.67 -9.60 -6.83
C VAL A 94 2.77 -10.66 -7.48
N GLY A 95 2.70 -11.86 -6.90
CA GLY A 95 1.96 -13.00 -7.44
C GLY A 95 0.46 -13.03 -7.12
N CYS A 96 -0.06 -12.17 -6.21
CA CYS A 96 -1.49 -12.21 -5.87
C CYS A 96 -2.38 -11.67 -7.00
N PRO A 97 -3.69 -11.98 -7.00
CA PRO A 97 -4.61 -11.49 -8.02
C PRO A 97 -4.70 -9.96 -8.06
N TRP A 98 -4.98 -9.43 -9.22
CA TRP A 98 -5.47 -8.08 -9.38
C TRP A 98 -6.90 -7.95 -8.86
N VAL A 99 -7.26 -6.77 -8.39
CA VAL A 99 -8.67 -6.44 -8.17
C VAL A 99 -9.38 -6.45 -9.54
N GLU A 100 -10.57 -7.03 -9.58
CA GLU A 100 -11.31 -7.29 -10.82
C GLU A 100 -11.48 -6.03 -11.69
N GLY A 101 -11.03 -6.12 -12.93
CA GLY A 101 -11.09 -5.07 -13.95
C GLY A 101 -10.05 -3.96 -13.82
N VAL A 102 -9.21 -3.98 -12.77
CA VAL A 102 -8.20 -2.91 -12.53
C VAL A 102 -7.00 -3.08 -13.47
N GLU A 103 -6.53 -4.30 -13.69
CA GLU A 103 -5.41 -4.55 -14.60
C GLU A 103 -5.70 -4.02 -16.01
N GLU A 104 -6.85 -4.39 -16.58
CA GLU A 104 -7.26 -3.94 -17.90
C GLU A 104 -7.40 -2.42 -17.98
N PHE A 105 -7.99 -1.79 -16.96
CA PHE A 105 -8.16 -0.35 -16.91
C PHE A 105 -6.82 0.39 -16.85
N LEU A 106 -5.90 -0.05 -16.00
CA LEU A 106 -4.57 0.56 -15.86
C LEU A 106 -3.73 0.41 -17.14
N LEU A 107 -3.76 -0.79 -17.77
CA LEU A 107 -2.99 -1.06 -18.97
C LEU A 107 -3.54 -0.34 -20.21
N SER A 108 -4.87 -0.29 -20.35
CA SER A 108 -5.50 0.36 -21.51
C SER A 108 -5.54 1.89 -21.38
N ASN A 109 -5.66 2.40 -20.16
CA ASN A 109 -5.87 3.84 -19.86
C ASN A 109 -6.81 4.51 -20.89
N PRO A 110 -8.07 4.08 -20.99
CA PRO A 110 -8.94 4.40 -22.11
C PRO A 110 -9.27 5.90 -22.24
N TYR A 111 -9.06 6.65 -21.17
CA TYR A 111 -9.35 8.10 -21.14
C TYR A 111 -8.08 8.97 -21.08
N ASN A 112 -6.89 8.37 -21.30
CA ASN A 112 -5.60 9.05 -21.27
C ASN A 112 -5.38 9.87 -19.97
N GLN A 113 -5.68 9.25 -18.85
CA GLN A 113 -5.62 9.85 -17.52
C GLN A 113 -4.21 9.82 -16.95
N LYS A 114 -3.92 10.73 -16.02
CA LYS A 114 -2.71 10.65 -15.19
C LYS A 114 -2.99 9.76 -14.00
N PHE A 115 -2.19 8.71 -13.84
CA PHE A 115 -2.25 7.83 -12.70
C PHE A 115 -1.14 8.16 -11.70
N ILE A 116 -1.52 8.41 -10.46
CA ILE A 116 -0.60 8.68 -9.35
C ILE A 116 -0.85 7.61 -8.29
N LEU A 117 0.18 6.83 -7.99
CA LEU A 117 0.10 5.83 -6.92
C LEU A 117 0.47 6.46 -5.59
N ILE A 118 -0.38 6.28 -4.58
CA ILE A 118 -0.16 6.74 -3.20
C ILE A 118 -0.42 5.58 -2.23
N THR A 119 0.60 5.10 -1.55
CA THR A 119 0.49 3.92 -0.69
C THR A 119 1.24 4.07 0.63
N ALA A 120 0.77 3.35 1.66
CA ALA A 120 1.49 3.21 2.93
C ALA A 120 2.65 2.19 2.87
N THR A 121 2.80 1.47 1.76
CA THR A 121 3.96 0.60 1.51
C THR A 121 5.22 1.47 1.36
N PRO A 122 6.38 1.07 1.95
CA PRO A 122 7.64 1.82 1.79
C PRO A 122 8.00 2.06 0.32
N GLN A 123 8.63 3.21 0.02
CA GLN A 123 8.94 3.61 -1.36
C GLN A 123 9.75 2.56 -2.12
N ASP A 124 10.82 2.04 -1.49
CA ASP A 124 11.68 1.04 -2.14
C ASP A 124 10.95 -0.28 -2.37
N GLU A 125 10.06 -0.66 -1.45
CA GLU A 125 9.28 -1.89 -1.56
C GLU A 125 8.24 -1.80 -2.65
N ILE A 126 7.48 -0.69 -2.73
CA ILE A 126 6.50 -0.53 -3.80
C ILE A 126 7.16 -0.49 -5.19
N ASN A 127 8.36 0.12 -5.30
CA ASN A 127 9.13 0.10 -6.53
C ASN A 127 9.54 -1.34 -6.92
N ARG A 128 9.98 -2.16 -5.95
CA ARG A 128 10.29 -3.59 -6.18
C ARG A 128 9.06 -4.38 -6.62
N ILE A 129 7.92 -4.16 -5.96
CA ILE A 129 6.65 -4.82 -6.30
C ILE A 129 6.23 -4.47 -7.73
N LEU A 130 6.19 -3.18 -8.08
CA LEU A 130 5.81 -2.72 -9.42
C LEU A 130 6.77 -3.23 -10.51
N SER A 131 8.06 -3.30 -10.22
CA SER A 131 9.05 -3.91 -11.10
C SER A 131 8.79 -5.39 -11.32
N GLY A 132 8.51 -6.15 -10.25
CA GLY A 132 8.15 -7.57 -10.33
C GLY A 132 6.86 -7.85 -11.09
N MET A 133 5.94 -6.87 -11.12
CA MET A 133 4.69 -6.91 -11.90
C MET A 133 4.85 -6.39 -13.34
N ASN A 134 6.02 -5.89 -13.75
CA ASN A 134 6.25 -5.17 -15.01
C ASN A 134 5.37 -3.92 -15.19
N CYS A 135 5.03 -3.23 -14.09
CA CYS A 135 4.07 -2.11 -14.07
C CYS A 135 4.70 -0.76 -13.68
N SER A 136 6.04 -0.67 -13.65
CA SER A 136 6.75 0.56 -13.21
C SER A 136 6.41 1.80 -14.03
N ASN A 137 6.04 1.63 -15.31
CA ASN A 137 5.78 2.73 -16.24
C ASN A 137 4.31 3.13 -16.34
N ILE A 138 3.40 2.48 -15.61
CA ILE A 138 1.95 2.77 -15.65
C ILE A 138 1.65 4.08 -14.93
N PHE A 139 2.36 4.35 -13.82
CA PHE A 139 2.11 5.50 -12.98
C PHE A 139 3.03 6.67 -13.34
N ASN A 140 2.44 7.85 -13.52
CA ASN A 140 3.20 9.10 -13.73
C ASN A 140 4.01 9.50 -12.49
N THR A 141 3.54 9.10 -11.30
CA THR A 141 4.21 9.35 -10.02
C THR A 141 3.88 8.21 -9.05
N ILE A 142 4.86 7.79 -8.28
CA ILE A 142 4.73 6.75 -7.26
C ILE A 142 5.17 7.34 -5.92
N CYS A 143 4.25 7.40 -4.97
CA CYS A 143 4.44 7.95 -3.63
C CYS A 143 4.19 6.87 -2.58
N GLY A 144 5.27 6.24 -2.10
CA GLY A 144 5.26 5.33 -0.97
C GLY A 144 5.56 6.03 0.36
N TYR A 145 5.45 5.31 1.48
CA TYR A 145 5.90 5.83 2.77
C TYR A 145 7.40 6.25 2.69
N PRO A 146 7.82 7.39 3.30
CA PRO A 146 7.12 8.17 4.32
C PRO A 146 6.17 9.28 3.83
N MET A 147 5.84 9.32 2.53
CA MET A 147 4.93 10.34 2.03
C MET A 147 3.54 10.22 2.65
N ASN A 148 2.97 11.35 3.07
CA ASN A 148 1.61 11.40 3.61
C ASN A 148 0.60 11.54 2.46
N LYS A 149 -0.37 10.63 2.38
CA LYS A 149 -1.37 10.58 1.30
C LYS A 149 -2.13 11.91 1.14
N HIS A 150 -2.64 12.48 2.24
CA HIS A 150 -3.37 13.75 2.21
C HIS A 150 -2.50 14.90 1.71
N LYS A 151 -1.22 14.94 2.17
CA LYS A 151 -0.29 15.97 1.72
C LYS A 151 -0.01 15.86 0.22
N VAL A 152 0.20 14.67 -0.31
CA VAL A 152 0.45 14.44 -1.75
C VAL A 152 -0.72 14.96 -2.58
N VAL A 153 -1.96 14.63 -2.19
CA VAL A 153 -3.17 15.07 -2.89
C VAL A 153 -3.33 16.60 -2.81
N SER A 154 -3.19 17.19 -1.61
CA SER A 154 -3.34 18.63 -1.42
C SER A 154 -2.27 19.43 -2.15
N ASP A 155 -1.01 18.97 -2.10
CA ASP A 155 0.09 19.60 -2.84
C ASP A 155 -0.15 19.53 -4.35
N TYR A 156 -0.63 18.41 -4.87
CA TYR A 156 -0.95 18.25 -6.28
C TYR A 156 -2.04 19.25 -6.73
N ILE A 157 -3.13 19.35 -5.98
CA ILE A 157 -4.22 20.30 -6.27
C ILE A 157 -3.68 21.73 -6.29
N HIS A 158 -2.91 22.09 -5.28
CA HIS A 158 -2.39 23.45 -5.12
C HIS A 158 -1.40 23.83 -6.24
N TYR A 159 -0.36 22.99 -6.47
CA TYR A 159 0.72 23.33 -7.42
C TYR A 159 0.35 23.15 -8.89
N LYS A 160 -0.58 22.24 -9.20
CA LYS A 160 -1.01 22.01 -10.59
C LYS A 160 -2.24 22.86 -10.98
N ASN A 161 -2.78 23.65 -10.05
CA ASN A 161 -3.99 24.47 -10.25
C ASN A 161 -5.12 23.64 -10.93
N THR A 162 -5.27 22.40 -10.48
CA THR A 162 -6.22 21.45 -11.06
C THR A 162 -7.51 21.51 -10.28
N SER A 163 -8.64 21.66 -10.96
CA SER A 163 -9.97 21.62 -10.31
C SER A 163 -10.19 20.25 -9.63
N CYS A 164 -10.70 20.28 -8.40
CA CYS A 164 -11.03 19.06 -7.66
C CYS A 164 -12.02 18.15 -8.41
N GLU A 165 -12.88 18.72 -9.27
CA GLU A 165 -13.84 17.97 -10.09
C GLU A 165 -13.16 17.03 -11.11
N ASN A 166 -11.91 17.31 -11.47
CA ASN A 166 -11.12 16.50 -12.40
C ASN A 166 -10.25 15.44 -11.71
N ILE A 167 -10.35 15.29 -10.39
CA ILE A 167 -9.51 14.40 -9.57
C ILE A 167 -10.37 13.36 -8.89
N LEU A 168 -9.95 12.10 -8.99
CA LEU A 168 -10.46 10.99 -8.20
C LEU A 168 -9.39 10.54 -7.21
N VAL A 169 -9.77 10.27 -5.96
CA VAL A 169 -8.89 9.75 -4.91
C VAL A 169 -9.49 8.49 -4.32
#